data_3f5986f9eaf3af5fb2cd9ea38521e348
#
_entry.id   3f5986f9eaf3af5fb2cd9ea38521e348
#
_cell.length_a   1.000
_cell.length_b   1.000
_cell.length_c   1.000
_cell.angle_alpha   90.00
_cell.angle_beta   90.00
_cell.angle_gamma   90.00
#
_symmetry.space_group_name_H-M   'P 1'
#
loop_
_entity.id
_entity.type
_entity.pdbx_description
1 polymer ?
#
loop_
_entity_poly.entity_id
_entity_poly.type
_entity_poly.pdbx_seq_one_letter_code
_entity_poly.pdbx_strand_id
1 'polypeptide(L)'
;MSPGIVRFYFDSKAAMLIASLQFLSTEFEDQLLVPVAKLKSNPVAALELMVDLYLDPEIASPRKVSVWYAFWGEASSRQEYYDICGQKDEGFTVLVRELIGRLIEDTGQSQLDPDGIALGLIGVLEMLWQDFAFRQEEDIDRAAAKRRCMAYLRSVFPGRFAAGDSPGGRASGRAPPARPLAGWVYGSERAWSLERDALFRTSWQIVAHESELARAQDFVAVDLGVERVLLMRDAFGDVQAVRNSCPQLPHALVDVRRGRLEEGLACPAHGLKFASDGRCIAGGGADLATLQVKSAAGFYWVRSSGPVGGRTPDDELPTGGGALREEILRLDGGVLQVLPEIEIRANWKLIAEQWIEALAVRSDAASALEAAALDAPGVPIGSGWSAARYGRLAGSAPQETWLRRFMAPNQLIERRPDGVCVLQIIPTGPARCRVRRLYLGRPGEAAEALRYLAGRLAPWCRRPTILIAESAQQGLCEFGYRTAGGSPSPGVAWLRTYLSSRLPALAAERAPNE
;
A
#
# COMPACT_ATOMS: atom_id res chain seq x y z
N MET A 1 43.86 -5.36 6.99
CA MET A 1 45.20 -5.54 6.40
C MET A 1 45.96 -4.23 6.46
N SER A 2 47.23 -4.23 6.81
CA SER A 2 48.01 -2.98 6.80
C SER A 2 48.37 -2.60 5.36
N PRO A 3 48.52 -1.29 5.03
CA PRO A 3 48.89 -0.84 3.68
C PRO A 3 50.21 -1.46 3.16
N GLY A 4 51.11 -1.92 4.04
CA GLY A 4 52.38 -2.56 3.66
C GLY A 4 52.20 -3.97 3.08
N ILE A 5 51.19 -4.72 3.52
CA ILE A 5 50.91 -6.05 2.99
C ILE A 5 50.37 -5.98 1.56
N VAL A 6 49.52 -5.00 1.26
CA VAL A 6 48.97 -4.84 -0.09
C VAL A 6 50.06 -4.55 -1.12
N ARG A 7 51.05 -3.73 -0.78
CA ARG A 7 52.20 -3.41 -1.65
C ARG A 7 53.12 -4.60 -1.93
N PHE A 8 53.04 -5.64 -1.13
CA PHE A 8 53.83 -6.85 -1.36
C PHE A 8 53.25 -7.74 -2.47
N TYR A 9 51.91 -7.69 -2.65
CA TYR A 9 51.20 -8.51 -3.63
C TYR A 9 50.81 -7.76 -4.91
N PHE A 10 50.72 -6.42 -4.86
CA PHE A 10 50.29 -5.62 -6.01
C PHE A 10 51.21 -4.42 -6.21
N ASP A 11 51.68 -4.24 -7.44
CA ASP A 11 52.59 -3.17 -7.83
C ASP A 11 51.94 -1.78 -7.72
N SER A 12 50.61 -1.69 -7.80
CA SER A 12 49.84 -0.45 -7.69
C SER A 12 48.44 -0.68 -7.15
N LYS A 13 47.79 0.41 -6.72
CA LYS A 13 46.36 0.41 -6.36
C LYS A 13 45.50 -0.03 -7.56
N ALA A 14 45.85 0.40 -8.76
CA ALA A 14 45.13 0.04 -9.98
C ALA A 14 45.25 -1.48 -10.23
N ALA A 15 46.44 -2.06 -10.11
CA ALA A 15 46.64 -3.52 -10.26
C ALA A 15 45.79 -4.33 -9.25
N MET A 16 45.71 -3.88 -7.99
CA MET A 16 44.86 -4.51 -6.98
C MET A 16 43.38 -4.43 -7.35
N LEU A 17 42.90 -3.27 -7.82
CA LEU A 17 41.53 -3.09 -8.22
C LEU A 17 41.17 -3.96 -9.43
N ILE A 18 42.03 -3.99 -10.46
CA ILE A 18 41.85 -4.87 -11.64
C ILE A 18 41.78 -6.34 -11.24
N ALA A 19 42.67 -6.81 -10.37
CA ALA A 19 42.60 -8.17 -9.86
C ALA A 19 41.31 -8.46 -9.07
N SER A 20 40.83 -7.51 -8.29
CA SER A 20 39.56 -7.62 -7.58
C SER A 20 38.37 -7.71 -8.55
N LEU A 21 38.38 -6.94 -9.62
CA LEU A 21 37.36 -6.97 -10.67
C LEU A 21 37.37 -8.30 -11.43
N GLN A 22 38.55 -8.79 -11.78
CA GLN A 22 38.72 -10.12 -12.42
C GLN A 22 38.17 -11.24 -11.54
N PHE A 23 38.47 -11.18 -10.24
CA PHE A 23 37.95 -12.15 -9.27
C PHE A 23 36.41 -12.12 -9.22
N LEU A 24 35.80 -10.94 -9.06
CA LEU A 24 34.35 -10.79 -9.00
C LEU A 24 33.66 -11.20 -10.30
N SER A 25 34.28 -10.88 -11.44
CA SER A 25 33.75 -11.26 -12.76
C SER A 25 33.79 -12.78 -12.98
N THR A 26 34.85 -13.47 -12.53
CA THR A 26 34.92 -14.94 -12.58
C THR A 26 33.92 -15.58 -11.62
N GLU A 27 33.81 -15.06 -10.40
CA GLU A 27 32.86 -15.53 -9.40
C GLU A 27 31.41 -15.40 -9.92
N PHE A 28 31.06 -14.28 -10.55
CA PHE A 28 29.74 -14.05 -11.16
C PHE A 28 29.45 -15.05 -12.28
N GLU A 29 30.44 -15.36 -13.11
CA GLU A 29 30.31 -16.39 -14.15
C GLU A 29 30.05 -17.76 -13.59
N ASP A 30 30.90 -18.19 -12.64
CA ASP A 30 30.87 -19.53 -12.07
C ASP A 30 29.65 -19.79 -11.19
N GLN A 31 29.27 -18.79 -10.39
CA GLN A 31 28.19 -18.92 -9.41
C GLN A 31 26.80 -18.55 -9.97
N LEU A 32 26.72 -17.76 -11.05
CA LEU A 32 25.43 -17.34 -11.61
C LEU A 32 25.24 -17.82 -13.05
N LEU A 33 26.11 -17.42 -13.99
CA LEU A 33 25.85 -17.69 -15.42
C LEU A 33 25.86 -19.18 -15.73
N VAL A 34 26.87 -19.92 -15.24
CA VAL A 34 27.01 -21.36 -15.49
C VAL A 34 25.85 -22.17 -14.91
N PRO A 35 25.41 -22.00 -13.66
CA PRO A 35 24.26 -22.71 -13.13
C PRO A 35 22.96 -22.40 -13.87
N VAL A 36 22.69 -21.13 -14.18
CA VAL A 36 21.47 -20.71 -14.88
C VAL A 36 21.44 -21.28 -16.31
N ALA A 37 22.57 -21.26 -17.01
CA ALA A 37 22.67 -21.80 -18.36
C ALA A 37 22.37 -23.31 -18.43
N LYS A 38 22.64 -24.08 -17.37
CA LYS A 38 22.28 -25.50 -17.29
C LYS A 38 20.78 -25.75 -17.26
N LEU A 39 19.98 -24.76 -16.90
CA LEU A 39 18.52 -24.84 -16.83
C LEU A 39 17.82 -24.22 -18.04
N LYS A 40 18.52 -23.91 -19.13
CA LYS A 40 17.94 -23.28 -20.34
C LYS A 40 16.73 -24.03 -20.92
N SER A 41 16.61 -25.33 -20.70
CA SER A 41 15.44 -26.12 -21.13
C SER A 41 14.16 -25.87 -20.30
N ASN A 42 14.30 -25.24 -19.13
CA ASN A 42 13.17 -24.83 -18.28
C ASN A 42 13.33 -23.34 -17.95
N PRO A 43 12.83 -22.45 -18.82
CA PRO A 43 13.06 -21.01 -18.70
C PRO A 43 12.48 -20.40 -17.41
N VAL A 44 11.39 -20.97 -16.89
CA VAL A 44 10.82 -20.53 -15.60
C VAL A 44 11.80 -20.79 -14.46
N ALA A 45 12.26 -22.04 -14.32
CA ALA A 45 13.20 -22.41 -13.26
C ALA A 45 14.56 -21.68 -13.41
N ALA A 46 15.01 -21.45 -14.66
CA ALA A 46 16.24 -20.72 -14.94
C ALA A 46 16.14 -19.25 -14.50
N LEU A 47 15.02 -18.56 -14.78
CA LEU A 47 14.79 -17.18 -14.38
C LEU A 47 14.60 -17.05 -12.87
N GLU A 48 13.94 -18.00 -12.21
CA GLU A 48 13.83 -18.04 -10.75
C GLU A 48 15.19 -18.21 -10.09
N LEU A 49 15.99 -19.18 -10.55
CA LEU A 49 17.34 -19.38 -10.05
C LEU A 49 18.23 -18.16 -10.29
N MET A 50 18.13 -17.54 -11.47
CA MET A 50 18.90 -16.34 -11.80
C MET A 50 18.60 -15.20 -10.81
N VAL A 51 17.32 -14.94 -10.51
CA VAL A 51 16.95 -13.93 -9.53
C VAL A 51 17.47 -14.27 -8.15
N ASP A 52 17.42 -15.54 -7.74
CA ASP A 52 17.93 -15.99 -6.45
C ASP A 52 19.44 -15.75 -6.32
N LEU A 53 20.19 -16.19 -7.31
CA LEU A 53 21.65 -16.05 -7.31
C LEU A 53 22.11 -14.58 -7.45
N TYR A 54 21.42 -13.79 -8.30
CA TYR A 54 21.75 -12.38 -8.49
C TYR A 54 21.57 -11.55 -7.22
N LEU A 55 20.66 -11.95 -6.33
CA LEU A 55 20.39 -11.30 -5.06
C LEU A 55 21.06 -11.99 -3.86
N ASP A 56 21.85 -13.06 -4.08
CA ASP A 56 22.51 -13.80 -3.01
C ASP A 56 23.60 -12.95 -2.34
N PRO A 57 23.77 -13.00 -1.00
CA PRO A 57 24.83 -12.28 -0.29
C PRO A 57 26.25 -12.60 -0.80
N GLU A 58 26.48 -13.82 -1.27
CA GLU A 58 27.78 -14.21 -1.81
C GLU A 58 28.12 -13.47 -3.11
N ILE A 59 27.13 -13.07 -3.90
CA ILE A 59 27.29 -12.30 -5.14
C ILE A 59 27.06 -10.81 -4.92
N ALA A 60 25.99 -10.45 -4.23
CA ALA A 60 25.45 -9.09 -4.11
C ALA A 60 25.59 -8.51 -2.70
N SER A 61 26.71 -8.75 -1.99
CA SER A 61 26.95 -7.99 -0.75
C SER A 61 27.23 -6.51 -1.05
N PRO A 62 26.90 -5.57 -0.15
CA PRO A 62 27.15 -4.14 -0.33
C PRO A 62 28.57 -3.82 -0.74
N ARG A 63 29.51 -4.56 -0.16
CA ARG A 63 30.93 -4.40 -0.45
C ARG A 63 31.29 -4.80 -1.88
N LYS A 64 30.80 -5.95 -2.36
CA LYS A 64 31.06 -6.43 -3.72
C LYS A 64 30.38 -5.52 -4.75
N VAL A 65 29.13 -5.16 -4.52
CA VAL A 65 28.38 -4.25 -5.40
C VAL A 65 29.04 -2.88 -5.47
N SER A 66 29.53 -2.34 -4.35
CA SER A 66 30.27 -1.06 -4.34
C SER A 66 31.56 -1.12 -5.16
N VAL A 67 32.24 -2.26 -5.20
CA VAL A 67 33.44 -2.45 -6.06
C VAL A 67 33.04 -2.40 -7.54
N TRP A 68 31.96 -3.08 -7.93
CA TRP A 68 31.42 -3.01 -9.30
C TRP A 68 31.14 -1.56 -9.72
N TYR A 69 30.41 -0.79 -8.90
CA TYR A 69 30.08 0.61 -9.22
C TYR A 69 31.28 1.56 -9.16
N ALA A 70 32.30 1.30 -8.35
CA ALA A 70 33.52 2.09 -8.33
C ALA A 70 34.24 2.07 -9.68
N PHE A 71 34.28 0.92 -10.36
CA PHE A 71 34.82 0.81 -11.71
C PHE A 71 33.94 1.50 -12.76
N TRP A 72 32.65 1.41 -12.63
CA TRP A 72 31.71 2.06 -13.53
C TRP A 72 31.77 3.61 -13.45
N GLY A 73 32.02 4.13 -12.25
CA GLY A 73 32.10 5.58 -12.00
C GLY A 73 33.39 6.23 -12.48
N GLU A 74 34.47 5.48 -12.62
CA GLU A 74 35.79 6.03 -12.97
C GLU A 74 36.02 5.98 -14.47
N ALA A 75 36.04 7.15 -15.11
CA ALA A 75 36.18 7.26 -16.58
C ALA A 75 37.49 6.65 -17.12
N SER A 76 38.56 6.68 -16.30
CA SER A 76 39.86 6.09 -16.61
C SER A 76 39.87 4.57 -16.63
N SER A 77 38.95 3.91 -15.91
CA SER A 77 38.88 2.45 -15.77
C SER A 77 37.88 1.80 -16.73
N ARG A 78 37.18 2.56 -17.58
CA ARG A 78 36.13 2.03 -18.45
C ARG A 78 36.64 1.02 -19.47
N GLN A 79 37.86 1.22 -20.02
CA GLN A 79 38.41 0.28 -20.99
C GLN A 79 38.80 -1.02 -20.32
N GLU A 80 39.49 -0.96 -19.19
CA GLU A 80 39.85 -2.17 -18.42
C GLU A 80 38.60 -2.91 -17.93
N TYR A 81 37.56 -2.18 -17.50
CA TYR A 81 36.29 -2.80 -17.15
C TYR A 81 35.69 -3.56 -18.34
N TYR A 82 35.63 -2.89 -19.51
CA TYR A 82 35.06 -3.48 -20.71
C TYR A 82 35.83 -4.72 -21.18
N ASP A 83 37.15 -4.68 -21.09
CA ASP A 83 38.03 -5.80 -21.48
C ASP A 83 37.86 -7.02 -20.55
N ILE A 84 37.53 -6.81 -19.26
CA ILE A 84 37.35 -7.86 -18.26
C ILE A 84 35.90 -8.35 -18.20
N CYS A 85 34.93 -7.46 -18.20
CA CYS A 85 33.53 -7.73 -17.90
C CYS A 85 32.60 -7.66 -19.14
N GLY A 86 32.95 -6.91 -20.18
CA GLY A 86 32.05 -6.59 -21.29
C GLY A 86 31.45 -7.82 -22.00
N GLN A 87 32.26 -8.88 -22.24
CA GLN A 87 31.76 -10.13 -22.82
C GLN A 87 30.81 -10.87 -21.87
N LYS A 88 31.00 -10.76 -20.55
CA LYS A 88 30.17 -11.43 -19.54
C LYS A 88 28.87 -10.67 -19.31
N ASP A 89 28.90 -9.35 -19.31
CA ASP A 89 27.70 -8.50 -19.26
C ASP A 89 26.83 -8.70 -20.50
N GLU A 90 27.46 -8.80 -21.69
CA GLU A 90 26.78 -9.17 -22.92
C GLU A 90 26.22 -10.60 -22.83
N GLY A 91 27.00 -11.55 -22.31
CA GLY A 91 26.59 -12.94 -22.08
C GLY A 91 25.41 -13.06 -21.12
N PHE A 92 25.38 -12.26 -20.06
CA PHE A 92 24.24 -12.19 -19.13
C PHE A 92 22.98 -11.68 -19.84
N THR A 93 23.09 -10.57 -20.57
CA THR A 93 21.96 -9.99 -21.31
C THR A 93 21.43 -10.96 -22.38
N VAL A 94 22.32 -11.63 -23.11
CA VAL A 94 21.95 -12.65 -24.11
C VAL A 94 21.24 -13.82 -23.45
N LEU A 95 21.74 -14.31 -22.31
CA LEU A 95 21.12 -15.42 -21.56
C LEU A 95 19.71 -15.05 -21.09
N VAL A 96 19.52 -13.86 -20.51
CA VAL A 96 18.19 -13.42 -20.06
C VAL A 96 17.23 -13.31 -21.24
N ARG A 97 17.68 -12.72 -22.37
CA ARG A 97 16.89 -12.61 -23.59
C ARG A 97 16.47 -13.96 -24.16
N GLU A 98 17.40 -14.92 -24.21
CA GLU A 98 17.12 -16.30 -24.65
C GLU A 98 16.06 -16.97 -23.78
N LEU A 99 16.15 -16.84 -22.45
CA LEU A 99 15.18 -17.41 -21.51
C LEU A 99 13.81 -16.78 -21.67
N ILE A 100 13.75 -15.47 -21.82
CA ILE A 100 12.50 -14.73 -22.08
C ILE A 100 11.91 -15.13 -23.44
N GLY A 101 12.74 -15.22 -24.50
CA GLY A 101 12.30 -15.66 -25.83
C GLY A 101 11.65 -17.04 -25.82
N ARG A 102 12.30 -18.01 -25.17
CA ARG A 102 11.73 -19.36 -24.97
C ARG A 102 10.42 -19.34 -24.20
N LEU A 103 10.33 -18.50 -23.16
CA LEU A 103 9.12 -18.39 -22.38
C LEU A 103 7.97 -17.76 -23.20
N ILE A 104 8.26 -16.83 -24.10
CA ILE A 104 7.30 -16.27 -25.07
C ILE A 104 6.81 -17.37 -26.01
N GLU A 105 7.71 -18.18 -26.56
CA GLU A 105 7.37 -19.33 -27.42
C GLU A 105 6.47 -20.33 -26.68
N ASP A 106 6.85 -20.73 -25.45
CA ASP A 106 6.11 -21.69 -24.61
C ASP A 106 4.71 -21.18 -24.21
N THR A 107 4.51 -19.86 -24.17
CA THR A 107 3.23 -19.24 -23.83
C THR A 107 2.39 -18.85 -25.03
N GLY A 108 2.95 -18.91 -26.24
CA GLY A 108 2.29 -18.50 -27.47
C GLY A 108 2.05 -16.98 -27.58
N GLN A 109 2.75 -16.18 -26.78
CA GLN A 109 2.58 -14.71 -26.70
C GLN A 109 3.52 -13.98 -27.69
N SER A 110 3.45 -14.32 -28.96
CA SER A 110 4.35 -13.82 -30.02
C SER A 110 4.37 -12.30 -30.22
N GLN A 111 3.42 -11.57 -29.61
CA GLN A 111 3.36 -10.10 -29.64
C GLN A 111 4.31 -9.44 -28.63
N LEU A 112 4.90 -10.20 -27.70
CA LEU A 112 5.82 -9.67 -26.71
C LEU A 112 7.23 -9.51 -27.29
N ASP A 113 7.90 -8.43 -26.91
CA ASP A 113 9.28 -8.15 -27.29
C ASP A 113 10.26 -8.74 -26.24
N PRO A 114 11.05 -9.78 -26.61
CA PRO A 114 11.99 -10.40 -25.66
C PRO A 114 13.11 -9.45 -25.21
N ASP A 115 13.55 -8.53 -26.07
CA ASP A 115 14.61 -7.58 -25.75
C ASP A 115 14.13 -6.56 -24.73
N GLY A 116 12.97 -5.97 -24.93
CA GLY A 116 12.37 -5.01 -24.00
C GLY A 116 12.08 -5.63 -22.63
N ILE A 117 11.59 -6.87 -22.59
CA ILE A 117 11.29 -7.58 -21.34
C ILE A 117 12.59 -7.95 -20.61
N ALA A 118 13.60 -8.44 -21.31
CA ALA A 118 14.90 -8.75 -20.72
C ALA A 118 15.55 -7.50 -20.10
N LEU A 119 15.57 -6.39 -20.85
CA LEU A 119 16.08 -5.10 -20.37
C LEU A 119 15.31 -4.60 -19.15
N GLY A 120 13.99 -4.77 -19.13
CA GLY A 120 13.16 -4.41 -17.99
C GLY A 120 13.51 -5.19 -16.73
N LEU A 121 13.73 -6.52 -16.84
CA LEU A 121 14.14 -7.35 -15.72
C LEU A 121 15.54 -6.98 -15.21
N ILE A 122 16.50 -6.81 -16.13
CA ILE A 122 17.86 -6.38 -15.80
C ILE A 122 17.83 -5.02 -15.09
N GLY A 123 17.03 -4.06 -15.57
CA GLY A 123 16.86 -2.77 -14.94
C GLY A 123 16.33 -2.85 -13.50
N VAL A 124 15.41 -3.78 -13.21
CA VAL A 124 14.95 -4.02 -11.84
C VAL A 124 16.08 -4.57 -10.96
N LEU A 125 16.87 -5.51 -11.46
CA LEU A 125 18.01 -6.11 -10.76
C LEU A 125 19.10 -5.07 -10.47
N GLU A 126 19.46 -4.25 -11.44
CA GLU A 126 20.44 -3.17 -11.30
C GLU A 126 20.01 -2.11 -10.28
N MET A 127 18.75 -1.70 -10.29
CA MET A 127 18.23 -0.78 -9.28
C MET A 127 18.30 -1.35 -7.85
N LEU A 128 18.12 -2.66 -7.70
CA LEU A 128 18.26 -3.33 -6.40
C LEU A 128 19.73 -3.36 -5.96
N TRP A 129 20.66 -3.62 -6.86
CA TRP A 129 22.09 -3.56 -6.56
C TRP A 129 22.52 -2.14 -6.15
N GLN A 130 22.03 -1.10 -6.84
CA GLN A 130 22.29 0.28 -6.42
C GLN A 130 21.79 0.54 -4.98
N ASP A 131 20.59 0.06 -4.63
CA ASP A 131 20.07 0.18 -3.27
C ASP A 131 20.96 -0.57 -2.25
N PHE A 132 21.44 -1.77 -2.60
CA PHE A 132 22.35 -2.57 -1.75
C PHE A 132 23.69 -1.87 -1.49
N ALA A 133 24.24 -1.18 -2.50
CA ALA A 133 25.52 -0.46 -2.37
C ALA A 133 25.48 0.64 -1.28
N PHE A 134 24.30 1.17 -0.95
CA PHE A 134 24.12 2.24 0.03
C PHE A 134 23.64 1.74 1.41
N ARG A 135 23.48 0.43 1.61
CA ARG A 135 22.98 -0.17 2.86
C ARG A 135 24.05 -0.96 3.60
N GLN A 136 23.80 -1.22 4.89
CA GLN A 136 24.52 -2.29 5.60
C GLN A 136 23.85 -3.63 5.27
N GLU A 137 24.60 -4.74 5.37
CA GLU A 137 24.10 -6.09 5.02
C GLU A 137 22.85 -6.47 5.83
N GLU A 138 22.80 -6.11 7.11
CA GLU A 138 21.68 -6.37 8.02
C GLU A 138 20.40 -5.59 7.67
N ASP A 139 20.53 -4.49 6.89
CA ASP A 139 19.40 -3.65 6.47
C ASP A 139 18.81 -4.06 5.11
N ILE A 140 19.38 -5.07 4.46
CA ILE A 140 18.95 -5.53 3.13
C ILE A 140 17.86 -6.60 3.26
N ASP A 141 16.63 -6.26 2.88
CA ASP A 141 15.55 -7.24 2.72
C ASP A 141 15.62 -7.91 1.33
N ARG A 142 16.47 -8.95 1.22
CA ARG A 142 16.64 -9.73 -0.02
C ARG A 142 15.38 -10.46 -0.44
N ALA A 143 14.52 -10.84 0.52
CA ALA A 143 13.24 -11.45 0.23
C ALA A 143 12.29 -10.42 -0.44
N ALA A 144 12.29 -9.17 0.01
CA ALA A 144 11.55 -8.10 -0.66
C ALA A 144 12.12 -7.80 -2.06
N ALA A 145 13.45 -7.81 -2.21
CA ALA A 145 14.10 -7.64 -3.51
C ALA A 145 13.69 -8.74 -4.50
N LYS A 146 13.75 -10.01 -4.08
CA LYS A 146 13.26 -11.16 -4.88
C LYS A 146 11.78 -11.00 -5.25
N ARG A 147 10.92 -10.62 -4.30
CA ARG A 147 9.49 -10.40 -4.59
C ARG A 147 9.27 -9.35 -5.67
N ARG A 148 10.10 -8.30 -5.75
CA ARG A 148 10.02 -7.26 -6.80
C ARG A 148 10.35 -7.81 -8.19
N CYS A 149 11.45 -8.57 -8.31
CA CYS A 149 11.83 -9.22 -9.56
C CYS A 149 10.75 -10.21 -10.03
N MET A 150 10.26 -11.04 -9.11
CA MET A 150 9.21 -12.01 -9.41
C MET A 150 7.87 -11.34 -9.73
N ALA A 151 7.57 -10.17 -9.15
CA ALA A 151 6.39 -9.39 -9.51
C ALA A 151 6.48 -8.86 -10.94
N TYR A 152 7.65 -8.40 -11.37
CA TYR A 152 7.89 -8.01 -12.77
C TYR A 152 7.64 -9.18 -13.71
N LEU A 153 8.28 -10.33 -13.48
CA LEU A 153 8.10 -11.52 -14.31
C LEU A 153 6.65 -12.00 -14.36
N ARG A 154 5.92 -11.97 -13.25
CA ARG A 154 4.50 -12.31 -13.21
C ARG A 154 3.60 -11.32 -13.94
N SER A 155 3.96 -10.05 -13.98
CA SER A 155 3.20 -9.04 -14.71
C SER A 155 3.26 -9.24 -16.22
N VAL A 156 4.38 -9.79 -16.71
CA VAL A 156 4.59 -10.07 -18.13
C VAL A 156 4.07 -11.45 -18.50
N PHE A 157 4.27 -12.46 -17.64
CA PHE A 157 3.88 -13.86 -17.86
C PHE A 157 2.93 -14.34 -16.75
N PRO A 158 1.67 -13.93 -16.77
CA PRO A 158 0.69 -14.33 -15.75
C PRO A 158 0.53 -15.86 -15.68
N GLY A 159 0.62 -16.40 -14.45
CA GLY A 159 0.43 -17.82 -14.18
C GLY A 159 1.64 -18.74 -14.47
N ARG A 160 2.76 -18.21 -14.95
CA ARG A 160 3.98 -19.03 -15.21
C ARG A 160 4.95 -19.04 -14.05
N PHE A 161 5.01 -17.98 -13.25
CA PHE A 161 5.84 -17.91 -12.05
C PHE A 161 4.97 -18.05 -10.81
N ALA A 162 5.33 -18.96 -9.92
CA ALA A 162 4.61 -19.14 -8.66
C ALA A 162 4.61 -17.82 -7.84
N ALA A 163 3.50 -17.51 -7.18
CA ALA A 163 3.47 -16.46 -6.18
C ALA A 163 4.44 -16.89 -5.08
N GLY A 164 5.59 -16.17 -4.99
CA GLY A 164 6.73 -16.57 -4.19
C GLY A 164 6.39 -16.94 -2.76
N ASP A 165 6.71 -18.16 -2.40
CA ASP A 165 6.54 -18.74 -1.08
C ASP A 165 7.76 -18.50 -0.20
N SER A 166 7.48 -18.45 1.08
CA SER A 166 8.44 -18.63 2.17
C SER A 166 9.08 -20.01 2.09
N PRO A 167 10.27 -20.24 2.67
CA PRO A 167 11.08 -21.43 2.43
C PRO A 167 10.43 -22.71 2.97
N GLY A 168 10.30 -23.66 2.10
CA GLY A 168 10.12 -25.07 2.43
C GLY A 168 8.75 -25.66 2.16
N GLY A 169 8.66 -26.50 1.11
CA GLY A 169 7.61 -27.50 1.00
C GLY A 169 6.86 -27.54 -0.34
N ARG A 170 7.13 -28.61 -1.10
CA ARG A 170 6.25 -29.06 -2.20
C ARG A 170 4.83 -29.26 -1.68
N ALA A 171 3.86 -28.54 -2.19
CA ALA A 171 2.48 -28.99 -2.21
C ALA A 171 1.65 -28.23 -3.26
N SER A 172 0.86 -29.00 -3.96
CA SER A 172 -0.22 -28.65 -4.87
C SER A 172 -1.03 -27.41 -4.46
N GLY A 173 -1.21 -26.53 -5.40
CA GLY A 173 -2.14 -25.40 -5.50
C GLY A 173 -3.17 -25.17 -4.41
N ARG A 174 -2.81 -24.45 -3.39
CA ARG A 174 -3.64 -23.56 -2.58
C ARG A 174 -2.71 -22.79 -1.63
N ALA A 175 -2.74 -21.45 -1.67
CA ALA A 175 -2.05 -20.67 -0.65
C ALA A 175 -2.45 -21.19 0.73
N PRO A 176 -1.52 -21.37 1.69
CA PRO A 176 -1.90 -21.76 3.03
C PRO A 176 -2.95 -20.76 3.53
N PRO A 177 -4.04 -21.22 4.13
CA PRO A 177 -5.07 -20.32 4.63
C PRO A 177 -4.39 -19.36 5.61
N ALA A 178 -4.54 -18.04 5.36
CA ALA A 178 -4.07 -17.04 6.30
C ALA A 178 -4.60 -17.42 7.67
N ARG A 179 -3.72 -17.58 8.66
CA ARG A 179 -4.14 -17.96 10.01
C ARG A 179 -5.18 -16.97 10.49
N PRO A 180 -6.30 -17.43 11.06
CA PRO A 180 -7.26 -16.53 11.66
C PRO A 180 -6.54 -15.64 12.67
N LEU A 181 -6.91 -14.38 12.75
CA LEU A 181 -6.47 -13.55 13.86
C LEU A 181 -7.08 -14.11 15.15
N ALA A 182 -6.29 -14.16 16.22
CA ALA A 182 -6.78 -14.65 17.51
C ALA A 182 -7.94 -13.78 18.02
N GLY A 183 -8.88 -14.37 18.74
CA GLY A 183 -10.10 -13.68 19.20
C GLY A 183 -9.83 -12.42 20.01
N TRP A 184 -8.76 -12.41 20.83
CA TRP A 184 -8.38 -11.25 21.63
C TRP A 184 -8.09 -9.99 20.79
N VAL A 185 -7.67 -10.15 19.54
CA VAL A 185 -7.36 -9.04 18.62
C VAL A 185 -8.61 -8.20 18.29
N TYR A 186 -9.81 -8.75 18.45
CA TYR A 186 -11.07 -8.07 18.14
C TYR A 186 -11.74 -7.39 19.34
N GLY A 187 -11.17 -7.49 20.56
CA GLY A 187 -11.82 -6.92 21.75
C GLY A 187 -10.87 -6.36 22.80
N SER A 188 -9.57 -6.54 22.65
CA SER A 188 -8.57 -6.14 23.64
C SER A 188 -8.16 -4.68 23.52
N GLU A 189 -8.06 -3.97 24.65
CA GLU A 189 -7.50 -2.62 24.74
C GLU A 189 -6.05 -2.58 24.25
N ARG A 190 -5.29 -3.67 24.46
CA ARG A 190 -3.92 -3.78 24.00
C ARG A 190 -3.84 -3.84 22.46
N ALA A 191 -4.68 -4.66 21.80
CA ALA A 191 -4.76 -4.68 20.35
C ALA A 191 -5.14 -3.29 19.80
N TRP A 192 -6.13 -2.66 20.42
CA TRP A 192 -6.55 -1.31 20.08
C TRP A 192 -5.43 -0.28 20.22
N SER A 193 -4.65 -0.32 21.30
CA SER A 193 -3.53 0.60 21.48
C SER A 193 -2.45 0.43 20.41
N LEU A 194 -2.10 -0.83 20.06
CA LEU A 194 -1.14 -1.13 18.99
C LEU A 194 -1.66 -0.64 17.62
N GLU A 195 -2.91 -0.89 17.32
CA GLU A 195 -3.54 -0.45 16.06
C GLU A 195 -3.58 1.07 15.96
N ARG A 196 -3.95 1.76 17.03
CA ARG A 196 -3.99 3.21 17.09
C ARG A 196 -2.62 3.82 16.78
N ASP A 197 -1.57 3.33 17.43
CA ASP A 197 -0.26 3.98 17.40
C ASP A 197 0.58 3.55 16.19
N ALA A 198 0.56 2.29 15.82
CA ALA A 198 1.40 1.76 14.74
C ALA A 198 0.68 1.53 13.40
N LEU A 199 -0.64 1.62 13.35
CA LEU A 199 -1.41 1.47 12.12
C LEU A 199 -2.12 2.77 11.72
N PHE A 200 -3.08 3.23 12.54
CA PHE A 200 -3.94 4.37 12.14
C PHE A 200 -3.19 5.70 12.09
N ARG A 201 -2.33 5.98 13.07
CA ARG A 201 -1.54 7.22 13.09
C ARG A 201 -0.47 7.28 12.01
N THR A 202 -0.02 6.13 11.54
CA THR A 202 1.02 6.02 10.51
C THR A 202 0.46 5.88 9.09
N SER A 203 -0.83 5.66 8.94
CA SER A 203 -1.50 5.51 7.64
C SER A 203 -2.13 6.83 7.19
N TRP A 204 -2.15 7.07 5.89
CA TRP A 204 -2.85 8.20 5.31
C TRP A 204 -4.36 8.02 5.39
N GLN A 205 -5.06 9.03 5.93
CA GLN A 205 -6.50 9.05 6.14
C GLN A 205 -7.13 10.18 5.34
N ILE A 206 -8.22 9.92 4.61
CA ILE A 206 -9.02 10.96 3.95
C ILE A 206 -9.70 11.81 5.02
N VAL A 207 -9.51 13.14 4.94
CA VAL A 207 -10.09 14.09 5.89
C VAL A 207 -11.13 14.98 5.23
N ALA A 208 -10.80 15.61 4.09
CA ALA A 208 -11.67 16.55 3.42
C ALA A 208 -11.53 16.45 1.89
N HIS A 209 -12.54 16.88 1.17
CA HIS A 209 -12.44 17.17 -0.26
C HIS A 209 -11.98 18.62 -0.47
N GLU A 210 -11.25 18.88 -1.54
CA GLU A 210 -10.72 20.24 -1.84
C GLU A 210 -11.79 21.33 -1.87
N SER A 211 -13.01 21.01 -2.31
CA SER A 211 -14.13 21.97 -2.33
C SER A 211 -14.58 22.44 -0.95
N GLU A 212 -14.20 21.74 0.13
CA GLU A 212 -14.54 22.14 1.49
C GLU A 212 -13.61 23.23 2.05
N LEU A 213 -12.46 23.42 1.42
CA LEU A 213 -11.43 24.40 1.78
C LEU A 213 -11.15 25.34 0.58
N ALA A 214 -12.20 25.83 -0.08
CA ALA A 214 -12.06 26.58 -1.32
C ALA A 214 -11.46 27.98 -1.14
N ARG A 215 -11.61 28.60 0.03
CA ARG A 215 -11.23 29.97 0.32
C ARG A 215 -10.25 30.04 1.48
N ALA A 216 -9.45 31.11 1.53
CA ALA A 216 -8.62 31.41 2.69
C ALA A 216 -9.48 31.46 3.98
N GLN A 217 -8.91 30.97 5.07
CA GLN A 217 -9.54 30.83 6.38
C GLN A 217 -10.65 29.76 6.48
N ASP A 218 -10.99 29.07 5.39
CA ASP A 218 -11.88 27.90 5.48
C ASP A 218 -11.20 26.81 6.32
N PHE A 219 -12.00 26.13 7.13
CA PHE A 219 -11.52 24.99 7.91
C PHE A 219 -12.45 23.78 7.82
N VAL A 220 -11.86 22.60 8.05
CA VAL A 220 -12.57 21.34 8.24
C VAL A 220 -12.01 20.64 9.48
N ALA A 221 -12.89 20.34 10.42
CA ALA A 221 -12.58 19.54 11.61
C ALA A 221 -13.17 18.14 11.48
N VAL A 222 -12.34 17.11 11.70
CA VAL A 222 -12.75 15.71 11.64
C VAL A 222 -12.14 14.94 12.79
N ASP A 223 -12.96 14.18 13.49
CA ASP A 223 -12.51 13.22 14.47
C ASP A 223 -12.35 11.84 13.82
N LEU A 224 -11.11 11.35 13.71
CA LEU A 224 -10.76 10.05 13.16
C LEU A 224 -10.74 8.93 14.21
N GLY A 225 -11.27 9.19 15.42
CA GLY A 225 -11.26 8.26 16.54
C GLY A 225 -9.90 8.18 17.25
N VAL A 226 -8.83 8.08 16.49
CA VAL A 226 -7.44 8.05 16.99
C VAL A 226 -6.79 9.44 17.04
N GLU A 227 -7.32 10.37 16.26
CA GLU A 227 -6.80 11.72 16.11
C GLU A 227 -7.91 12.70 15.76
N ARG A 228 -7.98 13.83 16.45
CA ARG A 228 -8.85 14.95 16.07
C ARG A 228 -8.06 15.88 15.16
N VAL A 229 -8.48 15.99 13.92
CA VAL A 229 -7.79 16.75 12.87
C VAL A 229 -8.51 18.07 12.61
N LEU A 230 -7.77 19.14 12.52
CA LEU A 230 -8.23 20.43 12.02
C LEU A 230 -7.37 20.79 10.79
N LEU A 231 -8.01 20.85 9.64
CA LEU A 231 -7.45 21.39 8.41
C LEU A 231 -7.85 22.85 8.28
N MET A 232 -6.91 23.70 7.90
CA MET A 232 -7.14 25.14 7.69
C MET A 232 -6.43 25.57 6.43
N ARG A 233 -7.12 26.35 5.58
CA ARG A 233 -6.46 27.05 4.46
C ARG A 233 -5.96 28.40 4.95
N ASP A 234 -4.67 28.63 4.83
CA ASP A 234 -4.08 29.91 5.23
C ASP A 234 -4.35 31.04 4.21
N ALA A 235 -3.85 32.23 4.52
CA ALA A 235 -4.00 33.41 3.67
C ALA A 235 -3.23 33.30 2.33
N PHE A 236 -2.22 32.43 2.26
CA PHE A 236 -1.39 32.21 1.07
C PHE A 236 -1.97 31.12 0.16
N GLY A 237 -3.00 30.41 0.62
CA GLY A 237 -3.64 29.33 -0.12
C GLY A 237 -3.14 27.94 0.24
N ASP A 238 -2.18 27.83 1.14
CA ASP A 238 -1.68 26.54 1.63
C ASP A 238 -2.63 25.92 2.67
N VAL A 239 -2.72 24.60 2.67
CA VAL A 239 -3.52 23.88 3.66
C VAL A 239 -2.62 23.30 4.72
N GLN A 240 -2.89 23.68 5.96
CA GLN A 240 -2.20 23.23 7.14
C GLN A 240 -3.07 22.25 7.92
N ALA A 241 -2.44 21.28 8.58
CA ALA A 241 -3.12 20.30 9.41
C ALA A 241 -2.55 20.34 10.83
N VAL A 242 -3.42 20.52 11.81
CA VAL A 242 -3.05 20.50 13.23
C VAL A 242 -3.99 19.57 14.00
N ARG A 243 -3.55 19.15 15.18
CA ARG A 243 -4.42 18.47 16.13
C ARG A 243 -5.47 19.44 16.67
N ASN A 244 -6.74 19.10 16.51
CA ASN A 244 -7.86 19.85 17.07
C ASN A 244 -8.01 19.56 18.57
N SER A 245 -7.05 20.02 19.35
CA SER A 245 -7.03 19.81 20.81
C SER A 245 -6.23 20.91 21.49
N CYS A 246 -6.82 21.53 22.51
CA CYS A 246 -6.12 22.52 23.30
C CYS A 246 -4.95 21.90 24.06
N PRO A 247 -3.74 22.51 24.06
CA PRO A 247 -2.58 21.95 24.73
C PRO A 247 -2.65 22.04 26.27
N GLN A 248 -3.47 22.93 26.85
CA GLN A 248 -3.66 23.02 28.28
C GLN A 248 -4.65 21.99 28.83
N LEU A 249 -5.75 21.76 28.10
CA LEU A 249 -6.76 20.77 28.44
C LEU A 249 -7.26 20.16 27.13
N PRO A 250 -7.21 18.83 26.91
CA PRO A 250 -7.43 18.22 25.61
C PRO A 250 -8.89 18.20 25.15
N HIS A 251 -9.56 19.35 25.17
CA HIS A 251 -10.84 19.58 24.51
C HIS A 251 -10.64 20.07 23.06
N ALA A 252 -11.63 19.91 22.21
CA ALA A 252 -11.61 20.43 20.85
C ALA A 252 -11.54 21.96 20.84
N LEU A 253 -10.71 22.53 19.99
CA LEU A 253 -10.68 23.98 19.75
C LEU A 253 -11.86 24.41 18.89
N VAL A 254 -12.26 23.53 17.96
CA VAL A 254 -13.42 23.70 17.07
C VAL A 254 -14.28 22.45 17.17
N ASP A 255 -15.55 22.59 17.43
CA ASP A 255 -16.55 21.52 17.60
C ASP A 255 -17.49 21.36 16.39
N VAL A 256 -17.49 22.33 15.49
CA VAL A 256 -18.25 22.25 14.22
C VAL A 256 -17.37 21.70 13.11
N ARG A 257 -18.00 20.93 12.23
CA ARG A 257 -17.27 20.21 11.17
C ARG A 257 -16.56 21.13 10.18
N ARG A 258 -17.14 22.25 9.81
CA ARG A 258 -16.60 23.19 8.83
C ARG A 258 -17.07 24.60 9.07
N GLY A 259 -16.32 25.56 8.62
CA GLY A 259 -16.65 26.97 8.71
C GLY A 259 -15.49 27.83 8.25
N ARG A 260 -15.45 29.05 8.76
CA ARG A 260 -14.42 30.02 8.48
C ARG A 260 -13.88 30.64 9.78
N LEU A 261 -12.58 30.75 9.90
CA LEU A 261 -11.89 31.33 11.05
C LEU A 261 -11.52 32.79 10.78
N GLU A 262 -12.51 33.67 10.63
CA GLU A 262 -12.30 35.09 10.30
C GLU A 262 -11.48 35.82 11.34
N GLU A 263 -11.64 35.47 12.61
CA GLU A 263 -10.89 36.03 13.76
C GLU A 263 -9.67 35.19 14.15
N GLY A 264 -9.32 34.17 13.33
CA GLY A 264 -8.25 33.21 13.61
C GLY A 264 -8.70 32.08 14.55
N LEU A 265 -7.78 31.14 14.82
CA LEU A 265 -8.04 30.01 15.69
C LEU A 265 -7.79 30.40 17.15
N ALA A 266 -8.81 30.27 18.00
CA ALA A 266 -8.71 30.56 19.42
C ALA A 266 -9.30 29.44 20.29
N CYS A 267 -8.70 29.21 21.45
CA CYS A 267 -9.26 28.32 22.46
C CYS A 267 -10.36 29.07 23.24
N PRO A 268 -11.60 28.59 23.20
CA PRO A 268 -12.72 29.30 23.86
C PRO A 268 -12.61 29.29 25.40
N ALA A 269 -11.89 28.30 25.97
CA ALA A 269 -11.77 28.14 27.41
C ALA A 269 -10.57 28.90 28.02
N HIS A 270 -9.46 29.03 27.30
CA HIS A 270 -8.20 29.50 27.83
C HIS A 270 -7.68 30.78 27.16
N GLY A 271 -8.39 31.29 26.15
CA GLY A 271 -8.00 32.51 25.43
C GLY A 271 -6.71 32.38 24.61
N LEU A 272 -6.16 31.17 24.46
CA LEU A 272 -4.99 30.92 23.61
C LEU A 272 -5.36 31.21 22.17
N LYS A 273 -4.49 31.90 21.44
CA LYS A 273 -4.68 32.13 20.00
C LYS A 273 -3.55 31.46 19.21
N PHE A 274 -3.91 30.90 18.07
CA PHE A 274 -3.00 30.15 17.24
C PHE A 274 -3.00 30.66 15.79
N ALA A 275 -1.83 30.67 15.17
CA ALA A 275 -1.70 30.85 13.73
C ALA A 275 -2.15 29.56 12.99
N SER A 276 -2.34 29.64 11.67
CA SER A 276 -2.76 28.51 10.84
C SER A 276 -1.78 27.36 10.83
N ASP A 277 -0.49 27.62 11.10
CA ASP A 277 0.56 26.61 11.23
C ASP A 277 0.62 25.95 12.62
N GLY A 278 -0.26 26.34 13.54
CA GLY A 278 -0.37 25.81 14.90
C GLY A 278 0.47 26.54 15.94
N ARG A 279 1.29 27.54 15.60
CA ARG A 279 2.06 28.31 16.58
C ARG A 279 1.13 29.10 17.50
N CYS A 280 1.39 29.06 18.80
CA CYS A 280 0.71 29.88 19.77
C CYS A 280 1.18 31.34 19.66
N ILE A 281 0.27 32.24 19.26
CA ILE A 281 0.57 33.66 19.04
C ILE A 281 0.10 34.57 20.17
N ALA A 282 -0.75 34.07 21.06
CA ALA A 282 -1.18 34.79 22.27
C ALA A 282 -1.63 33.82 23.36
N GLY A 283 -1.50 34.25 24.63
CA GLY A 283 -1.91 33.49 25.81
C GLY A 283 -0.81 32.63 26.45
N GLY A 284 0.41 32.57 25.87
CA GLY A 284 1.59 31.94 26.51
C GLY A 284 1.51 30.41 26.61
N GLY A 285 0.72 29.76 25.76
CA GLY A 285 0.60 28.30 25.70
C GLY A 285 1.62 27.62 24.76
N ALA A 286 1.65 26.29 24.80
CA ALA A 286 2.41 25.50 23.83
C ALA A 286 1.74 25.54 22.43
N ASP A 287 2.54 25.30 21.40
CA ASP A 287 2.05 25.17 20.03
C ASP A 287 1.16 23.93 19.85
N LEU A 288 0.29 23.96 18.86
CA LEU A 288 -0.50 22.79 18.47
C LEU A 288 0.41 21.76 17.78
N ALA A 289 0.13 20.49 18.03
CA ALA A 289 0.80 19.42 17.30
C ALA A 289 0.41 19.48 15.83
N THR A 290 1.40 19.63 14.95
CA THR A 290 1.24 19.62 13.49
C THR A 290 1.10 18.20 12.99
N LEU A 291 0.31 18.03 11.93
CA LEU A 291 0.07 16.77 11.24
C LEU A 291 0.56 16.87 9.80
N GLN A 292 0.98 15.76 9.23
CA GLN A 292 1.35 15.75 7.82
C GLN A 292 0.08 15.81 6.95
N VAL A 293 0.06 16.71 5.96
CA VAL A 293 -1.05 16.85 5.03
C VAL A 293 -0.54 16.76 3.59
N LYS A 294 -1.31 16.11 2.73
CA LYS A 294 -1.09 16.03 1.27
C LYS A 294 -2.43 16.14 0.55
N SER A 295 -2.40 16.78 -0.61
CA SER A 295 -3.50 16.75 -1.58
C SER A 295 -3.23 15.62 -2.59
N ALA A 296 -4.22 14.78 -2.82
CA ALA A 296 -4.19 13.73 -3.83
C ALA A 296 -5.61 13.39 -4.30
N ALA A 297 -5.80 13.33 -5.62
CA ALA A 297 -7.05 12.95 -6.27
C ALA A 297 -8.28 13.75 -5.78
N GLY A 298 -8.12 15.05 -5.53
CA GLY A 298 -9.20 15.95 -5.08
C GLY A 298 -9.51 15.91 -3.59
N PHE A 299 -8.75 15.14 -2.80
CA PHE A 299 -8.92 15.01 -1.35
C PHE A 299 -7.66 15.43 -0.60
N TYR A 300 -7.85 15.97 0.60
CA TYR A 300 -6.81 16.15 1.60
C TYR A 300 -6.68 14.90 2.46
N TRP A 301 -5.47 14.41 2.54
CA TRP A 301 -5.07 13.24 3.32
C TRP A 301 -4.19 13.70 4.46
N VAL A 302 -4.39 13.11 5.63
CA VAL A 302 -3.62 13.44 6.82
C VAL A 302 -3.02 12.18 7.43
N ARG A 303 -1.82 12.33 8.00
CA ARG A 303 -1.12 11.30 8.77
C ARG A 303 -0.51 11.96 10.02
N SER A 304 -0.73 11.35 11.20
CA SER A 304 -0.28 11.93 12.48
C SER A 304 1.20 11.70 12.74
N SER A 305 1.75 10.57 12.30
CA SER A 305 3.15 10.21 12.49
C SER A 305 3.66 9.42 11.29
N GLY A 306 4.98 9.38 11.11
CA GLY A 306 5.64 8.67 10.03
C GLY A 306 6.87 9.43 9.55
N PRO A 307 7.76 8.80 8.78
CA PRO A 307 8.97 9.44 8.30
C PRO A 307 8.63 10.63 7.39
N VAL A 308 9.34 11.75 7.61
CA VAL A 308 9.30 12.89 6.70
C VAL A 308 9.86 12.43 5.35
N GLY A 309 9.10 12.62 4.26
CA GLY A 309 9.49 12.11 2.93
C GLY A 309 9.13 10.65 2.66
N GLY A 310 8.44 9.97 3.59
CA GLY A 310 7.88 8.63 3.36
C GLY A 310 6.78 8.63 2.29
N ARG A 311 6.29 7.42 1.94
CA ARG A 311 5.26 7.21 0.91
C ARG A 311 4.13 8.21 1.06
N THR A 312 3.77 8.84 -0.04
CA THR A 312 2.65 9.79 -0.13
C THR A 312 1.34 9.02 -0.36
N PRO A 313 0.15 9.64 -0.22
CA PRO A 313 -1.09 9.01 -0.65
C PRO A 313 -1.04 8.54 -2.10
N ASP A 314 -0.33 9.28 -2.96
CA ASP A 314 -0.12 8.92 -4.35
C ASP A 314 0.69 7.63 -4.54
N ASP A 315 1.64 7.36 -3.65
CA ASP A 315 2.42 6.11 -3.66
C ASP A 315 1.61 4.93 -3.12
N GLU A 316 0.62 5.19 -2.29
CA GLU A 316 -0.31 4.19 -1.73
C GLU A 316 -1.52 3.96 -2.64
N LEU A 317 -1.90 4.94 -3.45
CA LEU A 317 -2.81 4.75 -4.57
C LEU A 317 -2.10 3.92 -5.67
N PRO A 318 -2.75 2.98 -6.35
CA PRO A 318 -2.08 2.04 -7.24
C PRO A 318 -1.36 2.73 -8.39
N THR A 319 -0.12 2.33 -8.59
CA THR A 319 0.73 2.76 -9.70
C THR A 319 0.48 2.03 -11.02
N GLY A 320 -0.57 1.25 -11.11
CA GLY A 320 -0.95 0.56 -12.34
C GLY A 320 -1.56 1.51 -13.37
N GLY A 321 -0.72 2.13 -14.22
CA GLY A 321 -1.14 3.02 -15.29
C GLY A 321 -1.76 4.33 -14.79
N GLY A 322 -1.18 5.48 -15.14
CA GLY A 322 -1.56 6.81 -14.65
C GLY A 322 -3.05 7.21 -14.75
N ALA A 323 -3.86 6.49 -15.54
CA ALA A 323 -5.29 6.69 -15.68
C ALA A 323 -6.11 6.25 -14.46
N LEU A 324 -5.76 5.15 -13.79
CA LEU A 324 -6.52 4.61 -12.65
C LEU A 324 -6.40 5.43 -11.36
N ARG A 325 -5.36 6.24 -11.21
CA ARG A 325 -5.13 7.09 -10.05
C ARG A 325 -6.16 8.21 -9.92
N GLU A 326 -6.38 8.94 -11.00
CA GLU A 326 -7.30 10.08 -11.03
C GLU A 326 -8.75 9.64 -11.19
N GLU A 327 -9.00 8.54 -11.90
CA GLU A 327 -10.35 8.06 -12.18
C GLU A 327 -11.11 7.55 -10.95
N ILE A 328 -10.42 7.03 -9.91
CA ILE A 328 -11.11 6.44 -8.76
C ILE A 328 -11.76 7.49 -7.86
N LEU A 329 -11.09 8.62 -7.60
CA LEU A 329 -11.55 9.61 -6.64
C LEU A 329 -11.98 10.93 -7.29
N ARG A 330 -11.47 11.25 -8.48
CA ARG A 330 -11.75 12.53 -9.13
C ARG A 330 -13.05 12.51 -9.93
N LEU A 331 -13.92 13.45 -9.68
CA LEU A 331 -15.11 13.72 -10.46
C LEU A 331 -15.17 15.22 -10.74
N ASP A 332 -14.84 15.62 -11.96
CA ASP A 332 -14.84 17.02 -12.36
C ASP A 332 -16.25 17.63 -12.21
N GLY A 333 -16.31 18.78 -11.55
CA GLY A 333 -17.60 19.44 -11.23
C GLY A 333 -18.45 18.71 -10.18
N GLY A 334 -17.89 17.71 -9.50
CA GLY A 334 -18.61 16.96 -8.46
C GLY A 334 -18.94 17.82 -7.23
N VAL A 335 -20.12 17.59 -6.68
CA VAL A 335 -20.58 18.21 -5.43
C VAL A 335 -20.46 17.21 -4.30
N LEU A 336 -19.65 17.57 -3.29
CA LEU A 336 -19.48 16.74 -2.11
C LEU A 336 -20.70 16.78 -1.20
N GLN A 337 -21.14 15.61 -0.78
CA GLN A 337 -22.13 15.41 0.27
C GLN A 337 -21.52 14.58 1.40
N VAL A 338 -21.62 15.08 2.61
CA VAL A 338 -21.24 14.37 3.82
C VAL A 338 -22.51 13.82 4.44
N LEU A 339 -22.59 12.50 4.51
CA LEU A 339 -23.76 11.81 5.07
C LEU A 339 -23.59 11.60 6.58
N PRO A 340 -24.69 11.43 7.34
CA PRO A 340 -24.62 11.09 8.76
C PRO A 340 -23.78 9.85 8.98
N GLU A 341 -22.93 9.86 10.00
CA GLU A 341 -22.13 8.71 10.39
C GLU A 341 -23.02 7.61 10.99
N ILE A 342 -22.56 6.37 10.89
CA ILE A 342 -23.25 5.21 11.46
C ILE A 342 -22.38 4.64 12.58
N GLU A 343 -22.91 4.62 13.80
CA GLU A 343 -22.28 3.97 14.95
C GLU A 343 -22.51 2.45 14.89
N ILE A 344 -21.45 1.67 15.15
CA ILE A 344 -21.45 0.20 15.12
C ILE A 344 -20.73 -0.32 16.37
N ARG A 345 -21.40 -1.22 17.11
CA ARG A 345 -20.85 -1.87 18.31
C ARG A 345 -20.07 -3.13 17.93
N ALA A 346 -19.08 -2.95 17.07
CA ALA A 346 -18.18 -4.00 16.63
C ALA A 346 -16.79 -3.46 16.37
N ASN A 347 -15.80 -4.33 16.44
CA ASN A 347 -14.44 -4.03 16.06
C ASN A 347 -14.38 -3.67 14.56
N TRP A 348 -13.60 -2.67 14.23
CA TRP A 348 -13.45 -2.18 12.87
C TRP A 348 -13.00 -3.27 11.86
N LYS A 349 -12.22 -4.28 12.30
CA LYS A 349 -11.76 -5.38 11.45
C LYS A 349 -12.91 -6.26 10.97
N LEU A 350 -13.93 -6.48 11.79
CA LEU A 350 -15.12 -7.25 11.40
C LEU A 350 -15.86 -6.56 10.24
N ILE A 351 -15.93 -5.23 10.27
CA ILE A 351 -16.55 -4.45 9.18
C ILE A 351 -15.66 -4.49 7.93
N ALA A 352 -14.34 -4.31 8.10
CA ALA A 352 -13.38 -4.36 6.99
C ALA A 352 -13.38 -5.74 6.30
N GLU A 353 -13.37 -6.83 7.07
CA GLU A 353 -13.46 -8.19 6.53
C GLU A 353 -14.76 -8.40 5.76
N GLN A 354 -15.90 -7.98 6.29
CA GLN A 354 -17.18 -8.06 5.58
C GLN A 354 -17.19 -7.23 4.27
N TRP A 355 -16.63 -6.02 4.28
CA TRP A 355 -16.55 -5.22 3.08
C TRP A 355 -15.71 -5.90 2.00
N ILE A 356 -14.60 -6.49 2.38
CA ILE A 356 -13.71 -7.20 1.46
C ILE A 356 -14.36 -8.50 0.95
N GLU A 357 -15.01 -9.26 1.81
CA GLU A 357 -15.73 -10.49 1.41
C GLU A 357 -16.81 -10.21 0.41
N ALA A 358 -17.58 -9.20 0.64
CA ALA A 358 -18.66 -8.86 -0.28
C ALA A 358 -18.16 -8.23 -1.60
N LEU A 359 -16.87 -7.84 -1.70
CA LEU A 359 -16.23 -7.60 -3.00
C LEU A 359 -16.04 -8.92 -3.81
N ALA A 360 -16.01 -10.06 -3.12
CA ALA A 360 -15.76 -11.38 -3.70
C ALA A 360 -17.04 -12.21 -3.97
N VAL A 361 -18.15 -11.92 -3.27
CA VAL A 361 -19.36 -12.76 -3.32
C VAL A 361 -20.27 -12.36 -4.47
N ARG A 362 -20.68 -13.35 -5.30
CA ARG A 362 -21.84 -13.25 -6.18
C ARG A 362 -23.08 -13.25 -5.28
N SER A 363 -23.83 -12.17 -5.27
CA SER A 363 -25.10 -12.14 -4.58
C SER A 363 -26.17 -12.74 -5.50
N ASP A 364 -26.65 -13.92 -5.16
CA ASP A 364 -27.75 -14.60 -5.87
C ASP A 364 -29.11 -13.92 -5.64
N ALA A 365 -29.17 -12.89 -4.80
CA ALA A 365 -30.40 -12.29 -4.30
C ALA A 365 -30.64 -10.84 -4.76
N ALA A 366 -29.93 -10.36 -5.76
CA ALA A 366 -30.04 -8.97 -6.13
C ALA A 366 -30.69 -8.77 -7.49
N SER A 367 -31.42 -7.64 -7.59
CA SER A 367 -32.08 -7.16 -8.82
C SER A 367 -31.16 -7.30 -10.04
N ALA A 368 -31.72 -7.31 -11.26
CA ALA A 368 -31.03 -7.46 -12.55
C ALA A 368 -29.77 -6.55 -12.76
N LEU A 369 -29.52 -5.59 -11.88
CA LEU A 369 -28.35 -4.72 -11.79
C LEU A 369 -27.14 -5.35 -11.07
N GLU A 370 -27.34 -6.38 -10.24
CA GLU A 370 -26.26 -7.06 -9.49
C GLU A 370 -25.80 -8.36 -10.17
N ALA A 371 -26.51 -8.81 -11.21
CA ALA A 371 -26.16 -9.97 -12.02
C ALA A 371 -25.02 -9.72 -13.02
N ALA A 372 -24.47 -8.52 -13.11
CA ALA A 372 -23.28 -8.26 -13.89
C ALA A 372 -22.09 -9.00 -13.28
N ALA A 373 -21.56 -9.95 -14.02
CA ALA A 373 -20.47 -10.81 -13.63
C ALA A 373 -19.28 -10.03 -13.05
N LEU A 374 -18.71 -10.54 -11.96
CA LEU A 374 -17.34 -10.25 -11.58
C LEU A 374 -16.45 -10.88 -12.67
N ASP A 375 -16.01 -10.09 -13.62
CA ASP A 375 -15.16 -10.58 -14.72
C ASP A 375 -13.71 -10.81 -14.28
N ALA A 376 -13.33 -10.31 -13.08
CA ALA A 376 -12.03 -10.59 -12.53
C ALA A 376 -12.10 -10.82 -11.00
N PRO A 377 -11.36 -11.80 -10.46
CA PRO A 377 -11.18 -11.93 -9.02
C PRO A 377 -10.51 -10.67 -8.50
N GLY A 378 -10.89 -10.22 -7.29
CA GLY A 378 -10.19 -9.12 -6.62
C GLY A 378 -8.70 -9.43 -6.48
N VAL A 379 -7.87 -8.43 -6.68
CA VAL A 379 -6.41 -8.55 -6.62
C VAL A 379 -5.82 -7.54 -5.63
N PRO A 380 -4.73 -7.87 -4.94
CA PRO A 380 -4.00 -6.92 -4.11
C PRO A 380 -3.29 -5.89 -5.03
N ILE A 381 -3.44 -4.60 -4.72
CA ILE A 381 -2.77 -3.52 -5.43
C ILE A 381 -2.19 -2.54 -4.40
N GLY A 382 -0.87 -2.53 -4.23
CA GLY A 382 -0.21 -1.72 -3.21
C GLY A 382 -0.69 -2.07 -1.81
N SER A 383 -1.11 -1.07 -1.04
CA SER A 383 -1.71 -1.25 0.30
C SER A 383 -3.23 -1.48 0.26
N GLY A 384 -3.78 -1.92 -0.87
CA GLY A 384 -5.21 -2.10 -1.08
C GLY A 384 -5.60 -3.41 -1.72
N TRP A 385 -6.89 -3.70 -1.67
CA TRP A 385 -7.55 -4.79 -2.39
C TRP A 385 -8.55 -4.19 -3.37
N SER A 386 -8.41 -4.48 -4.65
CA SER A 386 -9.27 -3.92 -5.70
C SER A 386 -10.08 -5.00 -6.39
N ALA A 387 -11.35 -4.69 -6.64
CA ALA A 387 -12.21 -5.50 -7.50
C ALA A 387 -12.90 -4.58 -8.51
N ALA A 388 -12.75 -4.89 -9.79
CA ALA A 388 -13.48 -4.23 -10.85
C ALA A 388 -14.77 -5.00 -11.14
N ARG A 389 -15.88 -4.27 -11.30
CA ARG A 389 -17.16 -4.84 -11.75
C ARG A 389 -17.63 -4.10 -12.97
N TYR A 390 -17.98 -4.84 -13.99
CA TYR A 390 -18.63 -4.35 -15.21
C TYR A 390 -20.12 -4.65 -15.09
N GLY A 391 -20.98 -3.65 -15.25
CA GLY A 391 -22.42 -3.81 -15.13
C GLY A 391 -23.15 -3.14 -16.28
N ARG A 392 -24.30 -3.70 -16.68
CA ARG A 392 -25.26 -3.10 -17.60
C ARG A 392 -26.41 -2.51 -16.79
N LEU A 393 -26.64 -1.21 -16.85
CA LEU A 393 -27.91 -0.63 -16.44
C LEU A 393 -28.94 -0.92 -17.53
N ALA A 394 -30.13 -1.40 -17.17
CA ALA A 394 -31.23 -1.59 -18.12
C ALA A 394 -31.54 -0.24 -18.78
N GLY A 395 -31.32 -0.13 -20.11
CA GLY A 395 -31.58 1.08 -20.90
C GLY A 395 -30.37 1.98 -21.16
N SER A 396 -29.16 1.66 -20.68
CA SER A 396 -27.95 2.46 -20.91
C SER A 396 -26.97 1.81 -21.90
N ALA A 397 -26.00 2.63 -22.40
CA ALA A 397 -24.96 2.20 -23.32
C ALA A 397 -24.10 1.03 -22.76
N PRO A 398 -23.46 0.23 -23.61
CA PRO A 398 -23.04 -1.16 -23.30
C PRO A 398 -21.88 -1.34 -22.31
N GLN A 399 -21.31 -0.33 -21.67
CA GLN A 399 -20.18 -0.51 -20.74
C GLN A 399 -20.12 0.60 -19.68
N GLU A 400 -20.87 0.46 -18.61
CA GLU A 400 -20.59 1.25 -17.39
C GLU A 400 -19.74 0.44 -16.42
N THR A 401 -18.51 0.87 -16.24
CA THR A 401 -17.54 0.21 -15.35
C THR A 401 -17.70 0.73 -13.93
N TRP A 402 -17.84 -0.19 -12.99
CA TRP A 402 -17.79 0.09 -11.57
C TRP A 402 -16.45 -0.38 -11.03
N LEU A 403 -15.81 0.46 -10.23
CA LEU A 403 -14.57 0.10 -9.56
C LEU A 403 -14.77 0.21 -8.05
N ARG A 404 -14.51 -0.88 -7.35
CA ARG A 404 -14.48 -0.92 -5.89
C ARG A 404 -13.07 -1.21 -5.41
N ARG A 405 -12.66 -0.48 -4.39
CA ARG A 405 -11.34 -0.64 -3.81
C ARG A 405 -11.40 -0.50 -2.30
N PHE A 406 -10.87 -1.48 -1.60
CA PHE A 406 -10.54 -1.35 -0.19
C PHE A 406 -9.10 -0.87 -0.07
N MET A 407 -8.88 0.25 0.60
CA MET A 407 -7.56 0.77 0.96
C MET A 407 -7.35 0.55 2.46
N ALA A 408 -6.31 -0.19 2.78
CA ALA A 408 -5.95 -0.40 4.17
C ALA A 408 -5.51 0.91 4.84
N PRO A 409 -5.81 1.06 6.14
CA PRO A 409 -6.45 0.05 6.96
C PRO A 409 -7.98 0.01 6.87
N ASN A 410 -8.67 1.09 6.45
CA ASN A 410 -10.06 1.29 6.81
C ASN A 410 -10.92 2.03 5.78
N GLN A 411 -10.50 2.14 4.52
CA GLN A 411 -11.19 2.95 3.53
C GLN A 411 -11.71 2.09 2.39
N LEU A 412 -13.00 2.18 2.06
CA LEU A 412 -13.61 1.61 0.86
C LEU A 412 -14.00 2.74 -0.09
N ILE A 413 -13.51 2.67 -1.32
CA ILE A 413 -13.82 3.61 -2.39
C ILE A 413 -14.62 2.86 -3.45
N GLU A 414 -15.74 3.42 -3.84
CA GLU A 414 -16.56 2.95 -4.94
C GLU A 414 -16.72 4.05 -5.97
N ARG A 415 -16.15 3.83 -7.16
CA ARG A 415 -16.31 4.71 -8.31
C ARG A 415 -17.41 4.15 -9.22
N ARG A 416 -18.29 5.04 -9.64
CA ARG A 416 -19.37 4.80 -10.58
C ARG A 416 -19.38 5.87 -11.66
N PRO A 417 -20.10 5.69 -12.76
CA PRO A 417 -20.26 6.73 -13.78
C PRO A 417 -20.86 8.03 -13.25
N ASP A 418 -21.76 7.93 -12.28
CA ASP A 418 -22.52 9.04 -11.67
C ASP A 418 -21.84 9.66 -10.44
N GLY A 419 -20.85 8.98 -9.84
CA GLY A 419 -20.22 9.51 -8.65
C GLY A 419 -19.17 8.63 -8.01
N VAL A 420 -18.60 9.15 -6.93
CA VAL A 420 -17.62 8.47 -6.08
C VAL A 420 -18.17 8.39 -4.66
N CYS A 421 -18.16 7.21 -4.09
CA CYS A 421 -18.47 7.00 -2.69
C CYS A 421 -17.21 6.62 -1.91
N VAL A 422 -16.97 7.29 -0.80
CA VAL A 422 -15.93 6.94 0.16
C VAL A 422 -16.57 6.54 1.48
N LEU A 423 -16.35 5.30 1.90
CA LEU A 423 -16.73 4.80 3.21
C LEU A 423 -15.44 4.62 4.02
N GLN A 424 -15.40 5.20 5.20
CA GLN A 424 -14.25 5.13 6.09
C GLN A 424 -14.69 4.58 7.45
N ILE A 425 -14.09 3.45 7.86
CA ILE A 425 -14.32 2.91 9.19
C ILE A 425 -13.44 3.66 10.16
N ILE A 426 -14.05 4.35 11.11
CA ILE A 426 -13.35 5.10 12.15
C ILE A 426 -13.46 4.31 13.45
N PRO A 427 -12.39 3.65 13.90
CA PRO A 427 -12.41 2.94 15.17
C PRO A 427 -12.45 3.94 16.33
N THR A 428 -13.35 3.70 17.27
CA THR A 428 -13.54 4.54 18.47
C THR A 428 -13.23 3.80 19.76
N GLY A 429 -12.84 2.53 19.64
CA GLY A 429 -12.45 1.65 20.74
C GLY A 429 -12.27 0.22 20.27
N PRO A 430 -11.91 -0.70 21.17
CA PRO A 430 -11.62 -2.09 20.82
C PRO A 430 -12.81 -2.83 20.22
N ALA A 431 -14.04 -2.50 20.61
CA ALA A 431 -15.27 -3.13 20.14
C ALA A 431 -16.29 -2.11 19.61
N ARG A 432 -15.82 -0.97 19.14
CA ARG A 432 -16.68 0.10 18.61
C ARG A 432 -16.01 0.79 17.44
N CYS A 433 -16.79 1.09 16.43
CA CYS A 433 -16.39 1.95 15.32
C CYS A 433 -17.59 2.76 14.82
N ARG A 434 -17.31 3.75 14.01
CA ARG A 434 -18.32 4.45 13.22
C ARG A 434 -17.90 4.47 11.76
N VAL A 435 -18.88 4.51 10.87
CA VAL A 435 -18.66 4.61 9.43
C VAL A 435 -18.96 6.02 8.97
N ARG A 436 -17.93 6.72 8.53
CA ARG A 436 -18.03 8.01 7.86
C ARG A 436 -18.30 7.77 6.39
N ARG A 437 -19.21 8.58 5.82
CA ARG A 437 -19.69 8.40 4.44
C ARG A 437 -19.59 9.72 3.68
N LEU A 438 -18.81 9.71 2.60
CA LEU A 438 -18.67 10.84 1.69
C LEU A 438 -19.17 10.42 0.31
N TYR A 439 -19.91 11.28 -0.32
CA TYR A 439 -20.36 11.09 -1.70
C TYR A 439 -20.02 12.31 -2.53
N LEU A 440 -19.33 12.10 -3.64
CA LEU A 440 -19.05 13.11 -4.65
C LEU A 440 -19.86 12.76 -5.88
N GLY A 441 -20.92 13.52 -6.16
CA GLY A 441 -21.85 13.30 -7.27
C GLY A 441 -21.92 14.46 -8.22
N ARG A 442 -22.55 14.28 -9.38
CA ARG A 442 -22.78 15.37 -10.34
C ARG A 442 -23.78 16.39 -9.81
N PRO A 443 -23.65 17.69 -10.18
CA PRO A 443 -24.63 18.71 -9.84
C PRO A 443 -26.03 18.32 -10.34
N GLY A 444 -27.06 18.47 -9.49
CA GLY A 444 -28.44 18.12 -9.82
C GLY A 444 -28.90 16.71 -9.46
N GLU A 445 -27.96 15.74 -9.34
CA GLU A 445 -28.28 14.34 -9.02
C GLU A 445 -28.23 14.04 -7.51
N ALA A 446 -28.02 15.06 -6.68
CA ALA A 446 -27.81 14.92 -5.23
C ALA A 446 -28.97 14.21 -4.51
N ALA A 447 -30.23 14.48 -4.87
CA ALA A 447 -31.38 13.83 -4.25
C ALA A 447 -31.57 12.38 -4.71
N GLU A 448 -31.15 12.06 -5.93
CA GLU A 448 -31.19 10.72 -6.50
C GLU A 448 -30.02 9.89 -5.94
N ALA A 449 -28.86 10.50 -5.83
CA ALA A 449 -27.70 9.93 -5.14
C ALA A 449 -27.99 9.65 -3.66
N LEU A 450 -28.67 10.53 -2.94
CA LEU A 450 -29.10 10.28 -1.57
C LEU A 450 -30.10 9.12 -1.46
N ARG A 451 -31.06 9.05 -2.39
CA ARG A 451 -32.00 7.90 -2.48
C ARG A 451 -31.26 6.61 -2.84
N TYR A 452 -30.30 6.72 -3.73
CA TYR A 452 -29.43 5.63 -4.12
C TYR A 452 -28.54 5.16 -2.97
N LEU A 453 -27.88 6.08 -2.26
CA LEU A 453 -27.07 5.80 -1.07
C LEU A 453 -27.91 5.20 0.06
N ALA A 454 -29.12 5.69 0.25
CA ALA A 454 -30.09 5.11 1.18
C ALA A 454 -30.58 3.72 0.75
N GLY A 455 -30.70 3.48 -0.56
CA GLY A 455 -31.22 2.22 -1.10
C GLY A 455 -30.17 1.17 -1.47
N ARG A 456 -28.99 1.56 -1.95
CA ARG A 456 -28.01 0.67 -2.60
C ARG A 456 -26.60 0.62 -1.99
N LEU A 457 -26.10 1.67 -1.36
CA LEU A 457 -24.99 1.50 -0.40
C LEU A 457 -25.48 0.81 0.88
N ALA A 458 -26.75 0.70 0.99
CA ALA A 458 -27.44 0.00 2.04
C ALA A 458 -27.07 -1.47 2.22
N PRO A 459 -26.61 -2.30 1.25
CA PRO A 459 -26.16 -3.65 1.60
C PRO A 459 -25.02 -3.64 2.63
N TRP A 460 -24.12 -2.63 2.56
CA TRP A 460 -22.95 -2.52 3.41
C TRP A 460 -23.19 -1.84 4.75
N CYS A 461 -24.17 -0.96 4.78
CA CYS A 461 -24.66 -0.25 5.96
C CYS A 461 -26.08 -0.66 6.32
N ARG A 462 -26.61 -1.74 5.74
CA ARG A 462 -27.93 -2.26 6.09
C ARG A 462 -27.89 -2.85 7.49
N ARG A 463 -29.00 -2.69 8.16
CA ARG A 463 -29.24 -3.26 9.48
C ARG A 463 -28.79 -4.74 9.60
N PRO A 464 -29.01 -5.65 8.60
CA PRO A 464 -28.49 -7.02 8.66
C PRO A 464 -26.97 -7.12 8.76
N THR A 465 -26.20 -6.39 7.95
CA THR A 465 -24.73 -6.43 7.97
C THR A 465 -24.18 -5.90 9.28
N ILE A 466 -24.73 -4.79 9.78
CA ILE A 466 -24.38 -4.23 11.08
C ILE A 466 -24.71 -5.22 12.19
N LEU A 467 -25.92 -5.81 12.17
CA LEU A 467 -26.34 -6.81 13.17
C LEU A 467 -25.47 -8.05 13.16
N ILE A 468 -25.02 -8.52 11.98
CA ILE A 468 -24.09 -9.65 11.88
C ILE A 468 -22.75 -9.29 12.52
N ALA A 469 -22.21 -8.12 12.26
CA ALA A 469 -20.94 -7.66 12.86
C ALA A 469 -21.06 -7.50 14.39
N GLU A 470 -22.15 -6.91 14.87
CA GLU A 470 -22.40 -6.73 16.30
C GLU A 470 -22.61 -8.08 17.01
N SER A 471 -23.36 -9.01 16.38
CA SER A 471 -23.54 -10.38 16.89
C SER A 471 -22.23 -11.17 16.89
N ALA A 472 -21.41 -11.03 15.83
CA ALA A 472 -20.08 -11.65 15.79
C ALA A 472 -19.17 -11.09 16.90
N GLN A 473 -19.21 -9.79 17.15
CA GLN A 473 -18.46 -9.16 18.25
C GLN A 473 -18.89 -9.73 19.61
N GLN A 474 -20.18 -9.87 19.83
CA GLN A 474 -20.71 -10.46 21.06
C GLN A 474 -20.23 -11.90 21.23
N GLY A 475 -20.34 -12.73 20.19
CA GLY A 475 -19.85 -14.10 20.22
C GLY A 475 -18.35 -14.24 20.50
N LEU A 476 -17.54 -13.32 19.97
CA LEU A 476 -16.09 -13.24 20.26
C LEU A 476 -15.80 -12.94 21.74
N CYS A 477 -16.59 -12.08 22.36
CA CYS A 477 -16.43 -11.72 23.77
C CYS A 477 -16.88 -12.86 24.71
N GLU A 478 -17.96 -13.58 24.34
CA GLU A 478 -18.58 -14.59 25.20
C GLU A 478 -17.90 -15.96 25.17
N PHE A 479 -17.43 -16.40 24.00
CA PHE A 479 -17.03 -17.80 23.81
C PHE A 479 -15.57 -17.98 23.40
N GLY A 480 -14.83 -16.90 23.16
CA GLY A 480 -13.50 -16.99 22.55
C GLY A 480 -13.59 -17.62 21.16
N TYR A 481 -13.28 -16.88 20.13
CA TYR A 481 -13.46 -17.31 18.75
C TYR A 481 -12.48 -18.43 18.38
N ARG A 482 -12.99 -19.61 18.13
CA ARG A 482 -12.30 -20.60 17.29
C ARG A 482 -13.00 -20.58 15.94
N THR A 483 -12.28 -20.16 14.88
CA THR A 483 -12.80 -20.17 13.52
C THR A 483 -13.33 -21.56 13.18
N ALA A 484 -14.63 -21.67 12.92
CA ALA A 484 -15.16 -22.83 12.24
C ALA A 484 -14.45 -22.95 10.89
N GLY A 485 -13.82 -24.06 10.62
CA GLY A 485 -12.86 -24.43 9.59
C GLY A 485 -13.04 -24.01 8.13
N GLY A 486 -13.59 -22.83 7.85
CA GLY A 486 -13.68 -22.24 6.52
C GLY A 486 -12.41 -21.48 6.17
N SER A 487 -11.89 -21.69 4.95
CA SER A 487 -10.82 -20.84 4.42
C SER A 487 -11.37 -19.44 4.17
N PRO A 488 -10.68 -18.37 4.62
CA PRO A 488 -11.10 -17.01 4.33
C PRO A 488 -11.04 -16.74 2.83
N SER A 489 -11.85 -15.80 2.34
CA SER A 489 -11.71 -15.33 0.97
C SER A 489 -10.30 -14.75 0.73
N PRO A 490 -9.79 -14.75 -0.52
CA PRO A 490 -8.46 -14.21 -0.82
C PRO A 490 -8.27 -12.78 -0.34
N GLY A 491 -9.32 -11.95 -0.35
CA GLY A 491 -9.28 -10.57 0.13
C GLY A 491 -9.14 -10.48 1.66
N VAL A 492 -9.87 -11.30 2.40
CA VAL A 492 -9.74 -11.37 3.87
C VAL A 492 -8.38 -11.93 4.27
N ALA A 493 -7.89 -12.95 3.56
CA ALA A 493 -6.54 -13.48 3.75
C ALA A 493 -5.48 -12.41 3.53
N TRP A 494 -5.63 -11.58 2.48
CA TRP A 494 -4.77 -10.44 2.22
C TRP A 494 -4.81 -9.41 3.37
N LEU A 495 -6.00 -9.03 3.87
CA LEU A 495 -6.13 -8.07 4.97
C LEU A 495 -5.43 -8.58 6.24
N ARG A 496 -5.65 -9.84 6.60
CA ARG A 496 -5.01 -10.48 7.77
C ARG A 496 -3.49 -10.53 7.63
N THR A 497 -2.98 -10.83 6.44
CA THR A 497 -1.54 -10.78 6.14
C THR A 497 -1.01 -9.36 6.24
N TYR A 498 -1.72 -8.37 5.70
CA TYR A 498 -1.37 -6.95 5.83
C TYR A 498 -1.28 -6.53 7.31
N LEU A 499 -2.28 -6.87 8.12
CA LEU A 499 -2.30 -6.54 9.55
C LEU A 499 -1.16 -7.22 10.31
N SER A 500 -0.91 -8.50 10.05
CA SER A 500 0.19 -9.25 10.68
C SER A 500 1.56 -8.72 10.31
N SER A 501 1.74 -8.22 9.08
CA SER A 501 3.00 -7.61 8.64
C SER A 501 3.26 -6.24 9.28
N ARG A 502 2.21 -5.46 9.52
CA ARG A 502 2.30 -4.13 10.17
C ARG A 502 2.35 -4.22 11.68
N LEU A 503 1.70 -5.23 12.24
CA LEU A 503 1.53 -5.46 13.67
C LEU A 503 1.82 -6.93 13.99
N PRO A 504 3.10 -7.36 13.99
CA PRO A 504 3.45 -8.77 14.24
C PRO A 504 2.91 -9.30 15.57
N ALA A 505 2.75 -8.43 16.58
CA ALA A 505 2.16 -8.81 17.87
C ALA A 505 0.71 -9.29 17.77
N LEU A 506 -0.05 -8.90 16.74
CA LEU A 506 -1.41 -9.38 16.50
C LEU A 506 -1.47 -10.81 15.94
N ALA A 507 -0.34 -11.34 15.44
CA ALA A 507 -0.25 -12.71 14.95
C ALA A 507 -0.08 -13.75 16.08
N ALA A 508 0.15 -13.31 17.33
CA ALA A 508 0.29 -14.19 18.48
C ALA A 508 -1.05 -14.86 18.84
N GLU A 509 -1.00 -16.15 19.18
CA GLU A 509 -2.20 -16.91 19.55
C GLU A 509 -2.81 -16.46 20.88
N ARG A 510 -2.02 -15.85 21.75
CA ARG A 510 -2.44 -15.29 23.05
C ARG A 510 -1.99 -13.84 23.15
N ALA A 511 -2.73 -13.06 23.94
CA ALA A 511 -2.29 -11.71 24.28
C ALA A 511 -0.90 -11.81 24.93
N PRO A 512 0.09 -11.04 24.49
CA PRO A 512 1.39 -11.02 25.16
C PRO A 512 1.18 -10.54 26.61
N ASN A 513 1.51 -11.35 27.62
CA ASN A 513 1.38 -11.10 29.06
C ASN A 513 -0.04 -11.37 29.70
N GLU A 514 -0.80 -12.32 29.24
CA GLU A 514 -1.75 -13.07 30.07
C GLU A 514 -1.17 -14.40 30.53
#